data_6c8635e4ed0fe8ff35f4c071223acfe4
#
_entry.id   6c8635e4ed0fe8ff35f4c071223acfe4
#
_cell.length_a   1.000
_cell.length_b   1.000
_cell.length_c   1.000
_cell.angle_alpha   90.00
_cell.angle_beta   90.00
_cell.angle_gamma   90.00
#
_symmetry.space_group_name_H-M   'P 1'
#
loop_
_entity.id
_entity.type
_entity.pdbx_description
1 polymer ?
#
loop_
_entity_poly.entity_id
_entity_poly.type
_entity_poly.pdbx_seq_one_letter_code
_entity_poly.pdbx_strand_id
1 'polypeptide(L)'
;YANLEVARDTIISAYKFLQENGWLRSVPGKGFYVGSKCRRQGCRLFVVFDAMNQYKETLYRSLIKSLGENYSCDTAFHYYDRDVFEKIITQNVGKYDFYVVIPHFNTDITPILKLIPDDRLLLLDGLPRRYDRPCSAVYQDFHNDLYEELKALYEKLQNYKALHVVFNDRFQFIPHELLSGIHQFYGETQYPITIERGFNMEEIQLGHCYMAFSERDLACLLRVIYLRKWNFREDIGLFSFDDTPIKEVLAGGITTIST
;
A
#
# COMPACT_ATOMS: atom_id res chain seq x y z
N TYR A 1 29.85 -33.24 -21.03
CA TYR A 1 30.97 -32.29 -21.10
C TYR A 1 31.17 -31.71 -22.52
N ALA A 2 30.86 -32.49 -23.56
CA ALA A 2 31.19 -32.12 -24.93
C ALA A 2 30.36 -30.95 -25.52
N ASN A 3 29.30 -30.53 -24.87
CA ASN A 3 28.35 -29.52 -25.44
C ASN A 3 28.33 -28.15 -24.75
N LEU A 4 29.13 -27.93 -23.71
CA LEU A 4 28.96 -26.68 -22.91
C LEU A 4 30.22 -25.83 -22.77
N GLU A 5 31.36 -26.20 -23.34
CA GLU A 5 32.67 -25.47 -23.23
C GLU A 5 32.99 -24.91 -21.82
N VAL A 6 32.54 -25.61 -20.77
CA VAL A 6 32.65 -25.16 -19.37
C VAL A 6 33.58 -26.10 -18.62
N ALA A 7 34.43 -25.55 -17.74
CA ALA A 7 35.34 -26.33 -16.93
C ALA A 7 34.59 -27.31 -16.03
N ARG A 8 35.18 -28.51 -15.86
CA ARG A 8 34.61 -29.59 -15.06
C ARG A 8 34.24 -29.14 -13.63
N ASP A 9 35.09 -28.35 -13.01
CA ASP A 9 34.89 -27.88 -11.63
C ASP A 9 33.69 -26.92 -11.52
N THR A 10 33.43 -26.13 -12.54
CA THR A 10 32.25 -25.27 -12.63
C THR A 10 30.97 -26.12 -12.67
N ILE A 11 30.96 -27.18 -13.44
CA ILE A 11 29.82 -28.12 -13.52
C ILE A 11 29.62 -28.84 -12.18
N ILE A 12 30.67 -29.30 -11.53
CA ILE A 12 30.58 -29.94 -10.21
C ILE A 12 30.05 -28.99 -9.18
N SER A 13 30.53 -27.73 -9.17
CA SER A 13 30.03 -26.66 -8.27
C SER A 13 28.56 -26.37 -8.52
N ALA A 14 28.13 -26.31 -9.78
CA ALA A 14 26.72 -26.10 -10.13
C ALA A 14 25.85 -27.30 -9.65
N TYR A 15 26.28 -28.54 -9.85
CA TYR A 15 25.56 -29.71 -9.35
C TYR A 15 25.47 -29.70 -7.81
N LYS A 16 26.55 -29.36 -7.14
CA LYS A 16 26.61 -29.28 -5.68
C LYS A 16 25.63 -28.20 -5.19
N PHE A 17 25.66 -27.02 -5.80
CA PHE A 17 24.71 -25.93 -5.51
C PHE A 17 23.25 -26.37 -5.70
N LEU A 18 22.94 -27.05 -6.81
CA LEU A 18 21.59 -27.55 -7.09
C LEU A 18 21.16 -28.64 -6.10
N GLN A 19 22.11 -29.49 -5.62
CA GLN A 19 21.82 -30.49 -4.58
C GLN A 19 21.57 -29.82 -3.21
N GLU A 20 22.43 -28.88 -2.81
CA GLU A 20 22.30 -28.15 -1.55
C GLU A 20 20.97 -27.35 -1.50
N ASN A 21 20.46 -26.93 -2.65
CA ASN A 21 19.17 -26.26 -2.80
C ASN A 21 18.00 -27.22 -3.09
N GLY A 22 18.21 -28.55 -3.03
CA GLY A 22 17.17 -29.55 -3.20
C GLY A 22 16.62 -29.73 -4.62
N TRP A 23 17.24 -29.08 -5.63
CA TRP A 23 16.85 -29.21 -7.04
C TRP A 23 17.29 -30.53 -7.69
N LEU A 24 18.39 -31.08 -7.20
CA LEU A 24 18.91 -32.37 -7.62
C LEU A 24 19.07 -33.31 -6.43
N ARG A 25 18.88 -34.60 -6.66
CA ARG A 25 19.30 -35.66 -5.76
C ARG A 25 20.27 -36.55 -6.45
N SER A 26 21.35 -36.91 -5.77
CA SER A 26 22.27 -37.97 -6.23
C SER A 26 21.74 -39.33 -5.82
N VAL A 27 21.74 -40.29 -6.75
CA VAL A 27 21.46 -41.69 -6.47
C VAL A 27 22.72 -42.45 -6.75
N PRO A 28 23.36 -43.07 -5.73
CA PRO A 28 24.60 -43.82 -5.92
C PRO A 28 24.47 -44.88 -7.02
N GLY A 29 25.41 -44.87 -7.97
CA GLY A 29 25.41 -45.77 -9.10
C GLY A 29 24.40 -45.48 -10.22
N LYS A 30 23.52 -44.50 -10.06
CA LYS A 30 22.50 -44.16 -11.05
C LYS A 30 22.57 -42.71 -11.57
N GLY A 31 23.37 -41.84 -10.91
CA GLY A 31 23.55 -40.45 -11.34
C GLY A 31 22.69 -39.44 -10.63
N PHE A 32 22.49 -38.28 -11.26
CA PHE A 32 21.71 -37.19 -10.72
C PHE A 32 20.31 -37.16 -11.34
N TYR A 33 19.32 -37.00 -10.51
CA TYR A 33 17.93 -36.87 -10.91
C TYR A 33 17.40 -35.50 -10.47
N VAL A 34 16.54 -34.91 -11.29
CA VAL A 34 15.78 -33.75 -10.83
C VAL A 34 14.99 -34.17 -9.60
N GLY A 35 15.33 -33.60 -8.47
CA GLY A 35 14.57 -33.80 -7.26
C GLY A 35 13.14 -33.32 -7.56
N SER A 36 12.12 -34.12 -7.23
CA SER A 36 10.86 -33.49 -6.88
C SER A 36 11.30 -32.43 -5.89
N LYS A 37 11.11 -31.13 -6.20
CA LYS A 37 11.40 -30.04 -5.26
C LYS A 37 11.06 -30.58 -3.89
N CYS A 38 12.10 -30.76 -3.07
CA CYS A 38 11.85 -31.10 -1.68
C CYS A 38 10.75 -30.13 -1.32
N ARG A 39 9.56 -30.63 -0.97
CA ARG A 39 8.49 -29.76 -0.50
C ARG A 39 9.16 -28.94 0.58
N ARG A 40 9.62 -27.72 0.25
CA ARG A 40 9.99 -26.76 1.27
C ARG A 40 8.79 -26.81 2.19
N GLN A 41 9.02 -27.13 3.45
CA GLN A 41 7.95 -27.02 4.42
C GLN A 41 7.48 -25.57 4.40
N GLY A 42 6.44 -25.29 3.60
CA GLY A 42 5.88 -23.98 3.43
C GLY A 42 6.34 -23.19 2.20
N CYS A 43 5.45 -22.40 1.66
CA CYS A 43 5.68 -21.39 0.63
C CYS A 43 6.27 -20.12 1.29
N ARG A 44 7.27 -19.50 0.68
CA ARG A 44 7.93 -18.29 1.17
C ARG A 44 7.35 -17.07 0.48
N LEU A 45 6.76 -16.20 1.26
CA LEU A 45 6.17 -14.94 0.81
C LEU A 45 7.06 -13.77 1.23
N PHE A 46 7.26 -12.82 0.34
CA PHE A 46 7.90 -11.56 0.64
C PHE A 46 6.90 -10.42 0.45
N VAL A 47 6.63 -9.68 1.51
CA VAL A 47 5.69 -8.56 1.48
C VAL A 47 6.45 -7.24 1.62
N VAL A 48 6.27 -6.36 0.64
CA VAL A 48 6.92 -5.05 0.62
C VAL A 48 5.87 -3.97 0.79
N PHE A 49 5.88 -3.35 1.95
CA PHE A 49 5.00 -2.24 2.32
C PHE A 49 5.65 -0.89 2.03
N ASP A 50 4.82 0.13 1.90
CA ASP A 50 5.25 1.52 1.91
C ASP A 50 5.70 1.96 3.31
N ALA A 51 4.79 2.07 4.26
CA ALA A 51 5.04 2.34 5.66
C ALA A 51 4.00 1.60 6.52
N MET A 52 4.32 1.36 7.79
CA MET A 52 3.38 0.74 8.71
C MET A 52 2.46 1.81 9.31
N ASN A 53 1.16 1.56 9.21
CA ASN A 53 0.10 2.25 9.93
C ASN A 53 -0.95 1.23 10.38
N GLN A 54 -2.00 1.66 11.06
CA GLN A 54 -3.01 0.75 11.61
C GLN A 54 -3.76 -0.03 10.51
N TYR A 55 -4.06 0.60 9.38
CA TYR A 55 -4.66 -0.06 8.22
C TYR A 55 -3.75 -1.18 7.69
N LYS A 56 -2.45 -0.88 7.47
CA LYS A 56 -1.47 -1.87 6.97
C LYS A 56 -1.23 -3.00 7.97
N GLU A 57 -1.31 -2.73 9.27
CA GLU A 57 -1.24 -3.77 10.30
C GLU A 57 -2.44 -4.71 10.20
N THR A 58 -3.65 -4.19 10.03
CA THR A 58 -4.87 -4.98 9.83
C THR A 58 -4.76 -5.83 8.57
N LEU A 59 -4.31 -5.24 7.47
CA LEU A 59 -4.09 -5.92 6.20
C LEU A 59 -3.07 -7.06 6.34
N TYR A 60 -1.92 -6.79 6.99
CA TYR A 60 -0.90 -7.80 7.26
C TYR A 60 -1.43 -8.95 8.12
N ARG A 61 -2.12 -8.65 9.22
CA ARG A 61 -2.71 -9.68 10.10
C ARG A 61 -3.72 -10.55 9.35
N SER A 62 -4.56 -9.95 8.51
CA SER A 62 -5.52 -10.67 7.68
C SER A 62 -4.84 -11.57 6.66
N LEU A 63 -3.77 -11.09 6.03
CA LEU A 63 -2.94 -11.88 5.11
C LEU A 63 -2.35 -13.09 5.82
N ILE A 64 -1.65 -12.90 6.94
CA ILE A 64 -1.01 -13.99 7.69
C ILE A 64 -2.04 -15.02 8.18
N LYS A 65 -3.19 -14.56 8.67
CA LYS A 65 -4.29 -15.45 9.09
C LYS A 65 -4.81 -16.31 7.94
N SER A 66 -4.88 -15.74 6.73
CA SER A 66 -5.38 -16.44 5.54
C SER A 66 -4.36 -17.44 4.97
N LEU A 67 -3.08 -17.21 5.15
CA LEU A 67 -2.01 -18.07 4.64
C LEU A 67 -1.87 -19.39 5.42
N GLY A 68 -2.19 -19.40 6.73
CA GLY A 68 -2.08 -20.57 7.59
C GLY A 68 -0.63 -20.98 7.89
N GLU A 69 -0.45 -22.19 8.42
CA GLU A 69 0.86 -22.67 8.95
C GLU A 69 1.88 -23.07 7.88
N ASN A 70 1.46 -23.27 6.64
CA ASN A 70 2.31 -23.73 5.56
C ASN A 70 3.07 -22.62 4.81
N TYR A 71 3.04 -21.40 5.33
CA TYR A 71 3.69 -20.23 4.74
C TYR A 71 4.65 -19.58 5.72
N SER A 72 5.75 -19.06 5.20
CA SER A 72 6.60 -18.11 5.91
C SER A 72 6.53 -16.77 5.21
N CYS A 73 6.49 -15.69 5.98
CA CYS A 73 6.35 -14.35 5.46
C CYS A 73 7.46 -13.46 6.03
N ASP A 74 8.28 -12.90 5.13
CA ASP A 74 9.23 -11.85 5.47
C ASP A 74 8.70 -10.51 4.96
N THR A 75 8.95 -9.44 5.68
CA THR A 75 8.46 -8.09 5.36
C THR A 75 9.59 -7.09 5.22
N ALA A 76 9.40 -6.11 4.33
CA ALA A 76 10.27 -4.95 4.19
C ALA A 76 9.44 -3.68 3.96
N PHE A 77 10.05 -2.52 4.22
CA PHE A 77 9.39 -1.22 4.10
C PHE A 77 10.26 -0.30 3.24
N HIS A 78 9.66 0.36 2.25
CA HIS A 78 10.38 1.26 1.36
C HIS A 78 10.20 2.75 1.71
N TYR A 79 9.29 3.10 2.60
CA TYR A 79 9.03 4.48 3.07
C TYR A 79 8.92 5.51 1.94
N TYR A 80 8.28 5.13 0.82
CA TYR A 80 8.11 5.95 -0.39
C TYR A 80 9.43 6.31 -1.11
N ASP A 81 10.56 5.72 -0.67
CA ASP A 81 11.89 5.92 -1.26
C ASP A 81 12.13 4.87 -2.36
N ARG A 82 12.29 5.36 -3.60
CA ARG A 82 12.48 4.54 -4.78
C ARG A 82 13.80 3.75 -4.74
N ASP A 83 14.87 4.34 -4.22
CA ASP A 83 16.19 3.70 -4.18
C ASP A 83 16.23 2.60 -3.10
N VAL A 84 15.53 2.82 -1.99
CA VAL A 84 15.31 1.79 -0.96
C VAL A 84 14.49 0.64 -1.55
N PHE A 85 13.42 0.94 -2.28
CA PHE A 85 12.59 -0.07 -2.95
C PHE A 85 13.40 -0.90 -3.95
N GLU A 86 14.20 -0.26 -4.80
CA GLU A 86 15.06 -0.93 -5.77
C GLU A 86 16.07 -1.88 -5.09
N LYS A 87 16.69 -1.46 -3.99
CA LYS A 87 17.58 -2.31 -3.18
C LYS A 87 16.84 -3.49 -2.58
N ILE A 88 15.65 -3.27 -2.01
CA ILE A 88 14.82 -4.34 -1.43
C ILE A 88 14.52 -5.39 -2.50
N ILE A 89 14.05 -4.98 -3.68
CA ILE A 89 13.68 -5.94 -4.74
C ILE A 89 14.92 -6.65 -5.29
N THR A 90 15.97 -5.92 -5.67
CA THR A 90 17.17 -6.52 -6.27
C THR A 90 17.87 -7.50 -5.34
N GLN A 91 17.89 -7.22 -4.05
CA GLN A 91 18.49 -8.11 -3.05
C GLN A 91 17.66 -9.36 -2.77
N ASN A 92 16.36 -9.35 -3.06
CA ASN A 92 15.44 -10.40 -2.66
C ASN A 92 14.78 -11.14 -3.83
N VAL A 93 14.92 -10.66 -5.07
CA VAL A 93 14.40 -11.36 -6.24
C VAL A 93 15.03 -12.77 -6.36
N GLY A 94 14.18 -13.77 -6.61
CA GLY A 94 14.58 -15.18 -6.69
C GLY A 94 14.69 -15.91 -5.35
N LYS A 95 14.58 -15.25 -4.21
CA LYS A 95 14.66 -15.88 -2.88
C LYS A 95 13.30 -16.36 -2.35
N TYR A 96 12.21 -15.86 -2.88
CA TYR A 96 10.84 -16.14 -2.43
C TYR A 96 10.02 -16.76 -3.55
N ASP A 97 8.96 -17.44 -3.16
CA ASP A 97 8.04 -18.07 -4.11
C ASP A 97 7.04 -17.05 -4.66
N PHE A 98 6.61 -16.09 -3.81
CA PHE A 98 5.72 -14.98 -4.20
C PHE A 98 6.14 -13.67 -3.55
N TYR A 99 5.78 -12.58 -4.22
CA TYR A 99 6.03 -11.20 -3.81
C TYR A 99 4.70 -10.46 -3.77
N VAL A 100 4.38 -9.86 -2.65
CA VAL A 100 3.26 -8.94 -2.49
C VAL A 100 3.83 -7.54 -2.32
N VAL A 101 3.47 -6.63 -3.20
CA VAL A 101 4.06 -5.29 -3.24
C VAL A 101 2.96 -4.23 -3.19
N ILE A 102 3.09 -3.29 -2.26
CA ILE A 102 2.29 -2.06 -2.24
C ILE A 102 3.06 -0.99 -3.04
N PRO A 103 2.59 -0.63 -4.24
CA PRO A 103 3.37 0.18 -5.19
C PRO A 103 3.10 1.69 -5.05
N HIS A 104 3.10 2.21 -3.83
CA HIS A 104 2.77 3.60 -3.54
C HIS A 104 3.95 4.53 -3.84
N PHE A 105 4.04 4.96 -5.09
CA PHE A 105 5.07 5.89 -5.57
C PHE A 105 4.49 6.92 -6.54
N ASN A 106 4.98 8.16 -6.45
CA ASN A 106 4.70 9.21 -7.43
C ASN A 106 5.60 9.12 -8.68
N THR A 107 6.63 8.27 -8.64
CA THR A 107 7.58 8.01 -9.72
C THR A 107 7.35 6.65 -10.37
N ASP A 108 7.85 6.47 -11.59
CA ASP A 108 7.74 5.18 -12.29
C ASP A 108 8.66 4.13 -11.65
N ILE A 109 8.06 3.08 -11.10
CA ILE A 109 8.74 1.91 -10.52
C ILE A 109 8.61 0.67 -11.39
N THR A 110 7.98 0.77 -12.56
CA THR A 110 7.78 -0.35 -13.49
C THR A 110 9.07 -1.10 -13.82
N PRO A 111 10.22 -0.44 -14.06
CA PRO A 111 11.47 -1.14 -14.33
C PRO A 111 11.93 -2.04 -13.17
N ILE A 112 11.65 -1.64 -11.93
CA ILE A 112 12.01 -2.41 -10.73
C ILE A 112 11.06 -3.59 -10.57
N LEU A 113 9.76 -3.40 -10.74
CA LEU A 113 8.76 -4.46 -10.67
C LEU A 113 8.98 -5.54 -11.73
N LYS A 114 9.49 -5.17 -12.91
CA LYS A 114 9.84 -6.10 -14.00
C LYS A 114 10.95 -7.10 -13.64
N LEU A 115 11.68 -6.90 -12.54
CA LEU A 115 12.65 -7.89 -12.04
C LEU A 115 11.95 -9.10 -11.40
N ILE A 116 10.70 -8.94 -10.95
CA ILE A 116 9.90 -10.03 -10.38
C ILE A 116 9.14 -10.72 -11.52
N PRO A 117 9.15 -12.08 -11.60
CA PRO A 117 8.31 -12.79 -12.55
C PRO A 117 6.82 -12.49 -12.37
N ASP A 118 6.08 -12.32 -13.46
CA ASP A 118 4.66 -11.90 -13.44
C ASP A 118 3.76 -12.88 -12.68
N ASP A 119 4.05 -14.19 -12.80
CA ASP A 119 3.34 -15.27 -12.14
C ASP A 119 3.61 -15.36 -10.62
N ARG A 120 4.51 -14.51 -10.11
CA ARG A 120 4.90 -14.44 -8.70
C ARG A 120 4.65 -13.09 -8.06
N LEU A 121 4.16 -12.12 -8.80
CA LEU A 121 3.87 -10.77 -8.32
C LEU A 121 2.39 -10.59 -8.05
N LEU A 122 2.06 -10.15 -6.85
CA LEU A 122 0.76 -9.59 -6.48
C LEU A 122 0.94 -8.11 -6.12
N LEU A 123 0.28 -7.23 -6.82
CA LEU A 123 0.17 -5.82 -6.44
C LEU A 123 -1.00 -5.66 -5.47
N LEU A 124 -0.79 -4.95 -4.40
CA LEU A 124 -1.76 -4.78 -3.32
C LEU A 124 -2.00 -3.30 -3.03
N ASP A 125 -3.26 -2.95 -2.74
CA ASP A 125 -3.68 -1.61 -2.30
C ASP A 125 -3.64 -0.50 -3.39
N GLY A 126 -2.90 -0.70 -4.47
CA GLY A 126 -2.81 0.24 -5.58
C GLY A 126 -2.16 -0.35 -6.82
N LEU A 127 -2.23 0.39 -7.93
CA LEU A 127 -1.55 0.06 -9.17
C LEU A 127 -0.54 1.16 -9.54
N PRO A 128 0.64 0.81 -10.06
CA PRO A 128 1.55 1.79 -10.63
C PRO A 128 0.92 2.47 -11.85
N ARG A 129 1.09 3.78 -12.00
CA ARG A 129 0.49 4.59 -13.08
C ARG A 129 0.75 4.09 -14.51
N ARG A 130 1.81 3.33 -14.73
CA ARG A 130 2.27 2.90 -16.07
C ARG A 130 2.68 1.43 -16.09
N TYR A 131 1.94 0.57 -15.38
CA TYR A 131 2.23 -0.86 -15.43
C TYR A 131 1.56 -1.49 -16.65
N ASP A 132 2.37 -1.96 -17.58
CA ASP A 132 1.98 -2.45 -18.91
C ASP A 132 2.02 -3.99 -19.04
N ARG A 133 2.15 -4.72 -17.92
CA ARG A 133 2.23 -6.18 -17.91
C ARG A 133 1.03 -6.79 -17.19
N PRO A 134 0.61 -8.00 -17.60
CA PRO A 134 -0.38 -8.75 -16.83
C PRO A 134 0.18 -9.05 -15.43
N CYS A 135 -0.57 -8.72 -14.41
CA CYS A 135 -0.23 -9.05 -13.02
C CYS A 135 -1.49 -9.36 -12.23
N SER A 136 -1.33 -10.13 -11.16
CA SER A 136 -2.37 -10.24 -10.15
C SER A 136 -2.39 -8.97 -9.33
N ALA A 137 -3.56 -8.38 -9.11
CA ALA A 137 -3.70 -7.18 -8.30
C ALA A 137 -5.00 -7.21 -7.50
N VAL A 138 -4.92 -6.67 -6.27
CA VAL A 138 -6.06 -6.32 -5.42
C VAL A 138 -5.85 -4.88 -5.00
N TYR A 139 -6.71 -3.99 -5.44
CA TYR A 139 -6.56 -2.54 -5.22
C TYR A 139 -7.89 -1.89 -4.93
N GLN A 140 -7.82 -0.72 -4.30
CA GLN A 140 -8.98 0.13 -4.01
C GLN A 140 -9.32 1.00 -5.22
N ASP A 141 -10.60 1.19 -5.49
CA ASP A 141 -11.09 2.13 -6.50
C ASP A 141 -11.20 3.54 -5.90
N PHE A 142 -10.08 4.12 -5.53
CA PHE A 142 -9.99 5.40 -4.84
C PHE A 142 -10.81 6.53 -5.46
N HIS A 143 -10.98 6.50 -6.78
CA HIS A 143 -11.80 7.49 -7.48
C HIS A 143 -13.29 7.33 -7.11
N ASN A 144 -13.85 6.15 -7.37
CA ASN A 144 -15.26 5.89 -7.14
C ASN A 144 -15.59 5.86 -5.65
N ASP A 145 -14.72 5.28 -4.82
CA ASP A 145 -14.93 5.18 -3.38
C ASP A 145 -15.10 6.57 -2.77
N LEU A 146 -14.18 7.51 -3.05
CA LEU A 146 -14.31 8.87 -2.51
C LEU A 146 -15.47 9.66 -3.12
N TYR A 147 -15.72 9.49 -4.42
CA TYR A 147 -16.84 10.15 -5.07
C TYR A 147 -18.19 9.75 -4.49
N GLU A 148 -18.45 8.45 -4.35
CA GLU A 148 -19.72 7.94 -3.79
C GLU A 148 -19.89 8.32 -2.31
N GLU A 149 -18.81 8.29 -1.52
CA GLU A 149 -18.86 8.73 -0.12
C GLU A 149 -19.15 10.23 0.02
N LEU A 150 -18.54 11.06 -0.82
CA LEU A 150 -18.86 12.50 -0.83
C LEU A 150 -20.32 12.76 -1.21
N LYS A 151 -20.87 11.96 -2.13
CA LYS A 151 -22.32 12.04 -2.47
C LYS A 151 -23.19 11.63 -1.29
N ALA A 152 -22.84 10.54 -0.61
CA ALA A 152 -23.58 10.09 0.58
C ALA A 152 -23.52 11.11 1.72
N LEU A 153 -22.43 11.86 1.80
CA LEU A 153 -22.24 12.91 2.82
C LEU A 153 -22.78 14.28 2.38
N TYR A 154 -23.26 14.44 1.15
CA TYR A 154 -23.58 15.75 0.59
C TYR A 154 -24.59 16.57 1.42
N GLU A 155 -25.67 15.94 1.90
CA GLU A 155 -26.65 16.62 2.76
C GLU A 155 -26.02 17.13 4.05
N LYS A 156 -25.07 16.38 4.63
CA LYS A 156 -24.33 16.82 5.83
C LYS A 156 -23.33 17.93 5.52
N LEU A 157 -22.69 17.86 4.35
CA LEU A 157 -21.76 18.90 3.89
C LEU A 157 -22.46 20.27 3.74
N GLN A 158 -23.73 20.31 3.35
CA GLN A 158 -24.50 21.53 3.20
C GLN A 158 -24.68 22.33 4.52
N ASN A 159 -24.42 21.72 5.68
CA ASN A 159 -24.37 22.42 6.95
C ASN A 159 -23.10 23.28 7.10
N TYR A 160 -22.14 23.15 6.20
CA TYR A 160 -20.87 23.87 6.20
C TYR A 160 -20.73 24.73 4.94
N LYS A 161 -19.93 25.78 5.03
CA LYS A 161 -19.75 26.75 3.92
C LYS A 161 -18.89 26.20 2.79
N ALA A 162 -17.92 25.36 3.13
CA ALA A 162 -16.99 24.74 2.18
C ALA A 162 -16.33 23.48 2.78
N LEU A 163 -15.81 22.61 1.91
CA LEU A 163 -14.95 21.49 2.25
C LEU A 163 -13.49 21.84 1.94
N HIS A 164 -12.62 21.75 2.93
CA HIS A 164 -11.18 21.85 2.78
C HIS A 164 -10.55 20.46 2.80
N VAL A 165 -9.96 20.07 1.70
CA VAL A 165 -9.28 18.77 1.55
C VAL A 165 -7.79 18.98 1.78
N VAL A 166 -7.29 18.45 2.89
CA VAL A 166 -5.86 18.53 3.26
C VAL A 166 -5.10 17.42 2.53
N PHE A 167 -4.65 17.73 1.32
CA PHE A 167 -3.88 16.84 0.47
C PHE A 167 -2.38 17.04 0.69
N ASN A 168 -1.87 16.52 1.81
CA ASN A 168 -0.49 16.70 2.23
C ASN A 168 0.35 15.46 1.90
N ASP A 169 0.84 15.39 0.67
CA ASP A 169 1.61 14.26 0.14
C ASP A 169 3.12 14.31 0.50
N ARG A 170 3.54 15.23 1.37
CA ARG A 170 4.94 15.37 1.76
C ARG A 170 5.45 14.26 2.68
N PHE A 171 4.56 13.65 3.45
CA PHE A 171 4.92 12.70 4.51
C PHE A 171 4.37 11.30 4.28
N GLN A 172 3.45 11.15 3.34
CA GLN A 172 2.86 9.88 2.94
C GLN A 172 2.41 9.94 1.49
N PHE A 173 2.25 8.79 0.88
CA PHE A 173 1.61 8.69 -0.42
C PHE A 173 0.10 8.92 -0.26
N ILE A 174 -0.46 9.76 -1.11
CA ILE A 174 -1.91 9.93 -1.24
C ILE A 174 -2.25 9.67 -2.71
N PRO A 175 -3.12 8.69 -3.01
CA PRO A 175 -3.51 8.37 -4.39
C PRO A 175 -4.09 9.59 -5.10
N HIS A 176 -3.56 9.92 -6.28
CA HIS A 176 -4.09 11.06 -7.04
C HIS A 176 -5.49 10.79 -7.60
N GLU A 177 -5.89 9.56 -7.68
CA GLU A 177 -7.23 9.10 -8.07
C GLU A 177 -8.31 9.69 -7.15
N LEU A 178 -7.98 9.90 -5.88
CA LEU A 178 -8.85 10.62 -4.93
C LEU A 178 -9.21 12.03 -5.40
N LEU A 179 -8.24 12.75 -5.99
CA LEU A 179 -8.51 14.10 -6.54
C LEU A 179 -9.49 14.05 -7.70
N SER A 180 -9.46 13.00 -8.52
CA SER A 180 -10.39 12.87 -9.63
C SER A 180 -11.84 12.63 -9.15
N GLY A 181 -12.02 11.84 -8.06
CA GLY A 181 -13.31 11.68 -7.39
C GLY A 181 -13.86 13.01 -6.81
N ILE A 182 -12.98 13.79 -6.18
CA ILE A 182 -13.33 15.13 -5.67
C ILE A 182 -13.75 16.06 -6.83
N HIS A 183 -13.00 16.05 -7.94
CA HIS A 183 -13.31 16.90 -9.10
C HIS A 183 -14.64 16.50 -9.75
N GLN A 184 -14.95 15.21 -9.82
CA GLN A 184 -16.25 14.74 -10.33
C GLN A 184 -17.38 15.22 -9.42
N PHE A 185 -17.26 15.05 -8.11
CA PHE A 185 -18.25 15.52 -7.14
C PHE A 185 -18.46 17.05 -7.24
N TYR A 186 -17.37 17.83 -7.34
CA TYR A 186 -17.47 19.27 -7.55
C TYR A 186 -18.17 19.61 -8.87
N GLY A 187 -17.86 18.91 -9.95
CA GLY A 187 -18.46 19.14 -11.28
C GLY A 187 -19.99 18.98 -11.26
N GLU A 188 -20.49 18.03 -10.47
CA GLU A 188 -21.94 17.75 -10.38
C GLU A 188 -22.67 18.67 -9.38
N THR A 189 -22.03 18.99 -8.26
CA THR A 189 -22.70 19.69 -7.14
C THR A 189 -22.40 21.18 -7.09
N GLN A 190 -21.27 21.63 -7.65
CA GLN A 190 -20.70 22.97 -7.49
C GLN A 190 -20.49 23.38 -6.03
N TYR A 191 -20.44 22.39 -5.12
CA TYR A 191 -20.19 22.62 -3.71
C TYR A 191 -18.78 23.17 -3.50
N PRO A 192 -18.58 24.25 -2.71
CA PRO A 192 -17.27 24.86 -2.55
C PRO A 192 -16.24 23.90 -1.95
N ILE A 193 -15.19 23.57 -2.71
CA ILE A 193 -14.09 22.69 -2.28
C ILE A 193 -12.77 23.41 -2.51
N THR A 194 -11.90 23.36 -1.50
CA THR A 194 -10.52 23.82 -1.59
C THR A 194 -9.58 22.66 -1.33
N ILE A 195 -8.60 22.46 -2.21
CA ILE A 195 -7.57 21.43 -2.04
C ILE A 195 -6.29 22.10 -1.56
N GLU A 196 -5.83 21.75 -0.37
CA GLU A 196 -4.69 22.37 0.29
C GLU A 196 -3.51 21.39 0.36
N ARG A 197 -2.36 21.79 -0.17
CA ARG A 197 -1.11 20.98 -0.13
C ARG A 197 -0.30 21.15 1.15
N GLY A 198 -0.88 21.70 2.14
CA GLY A 198 -0.27 21.94 3.44
C GLY A 198 -1.33 22.37 4.40
N PHE A 199 -0.98 22.38 5.67
CA PHE A 199 -1.91 22.69 6.73
C PHE A 199 -1.40 23.89 7.52
N ASN A 200 -2.16 25.01 7.46
CA ASN A 200 -1.90 26.17 8.29
C ASN A 200 -2.99 26.25 9.38
N MET A 201 -2.60 26.00 10.62
CA MET A 201 -3.52 26.00 11.77
C MET A 201 -4.20 27.38 11.99
N GLU A 202 -3.60 28.46 11.51
CA GLU A 202 -4.15 29.80 11.65
C GLU A 202 -5.32 30.07 10.69
N GLU A 203 -5.34 29.37 9.56
CA GLU A 203 -6.32 29.55 8.48
C GLU A 203 -7.59 28.71 8.65
N ILE A 204 -7.66 27.88 9.70
CA ILE A 204 -8.86 27.09 9.99
C ILE A 204 -10.00 27.99 10.41
N GLN A 205 -11.17 27.81 9.77
CA GLN A 205 -12.32 28.69 9.88
C GLN A 205 -13.54 27.96 10.47
N LEU A 206 -14.34 28.69 11.26
CA LEU A 206 -15.63 28.25 11.73
C LEU A 206 -16.65 28.12 10.59
N GLY A 207 -17.51 27.12 10.70
CA GLY A 207 -18.54 26.84 9.72
C GLY A 207 -18.01 26.17 8.45
N HIS A 208 -16.76 25.68 8.46
CA HIS A 208 -16.17 24.92 7.37
C HIS A 208 -15.99 23.46 7.77
N CYS A 209 -15.88 22.59 6.77
CA CYS A 209 -15.60 21.18 6.94
C CYS A 209 -14.19 20.88 6.43
N TYR A 210 -13.48 19.97 7.10
CA TYR A 210 -12.12 19.57 6.77
C TYR A 210 -12.05 18.07 6.54
N MET A 211 -11.28 17.65 5.52
CA MET A 211 -10.98 16.25 5.26
C MET A 211 -9.48 16.03 5.39
N ALA A 212 -9.07 15.10 6.25
CA ALA A 212 -7.67 14.72 6.46
C ALA A 212 -7.41 13.27 6.04
N PHE A 213 -6.40 13.05 5.20
CA PHE A 213 -5.95 11.71 4.82
C PHE A 213 -4.93 11.12 5.78
N SER A 214 -4.21 11.95 6.54
CA SER A 214 -3.20 11.49 7.49
C SER A 214 -3.66 11.64 8.94
N GLU A 215 -3.24 10.72 9.80
CA GLU A 215 -3.45 10.85 11.25
C GLU A 215 -2.76 12.09 11.83
N ARG A 216 -1.65 12.52 11.22
CA ARG A 216 -0.93 13.72 11.60
C ARG A 216 -1.79 14.98 11.36
N ASP A 217 -2.37 15.11 10.18
CA ASP A 217 -3.21 16.26 9.84
C ASP A 217 -4.51 16.24 10.64
N LEU A 218 -5.09 15.04 10.85
CA LEU A 218 -6.21 14.84 11.75
C LEU A 218 -5.90 15.32 13.17
N ALA A 219 -4.77 14.91 13.73
CA ALA A 219 -4.35 15.35 15.07
C ALA A 219 -4.14 16.87 15.16
N CYS A 220 -3.60 17.50 14.10
CA CYS A 220 -3.47 18.95 14.00
C CYS A 220 -4.83 19.64 14.01
N LEU A 221 -5.81 19.16 13.24
CA LEU A 221 -7.18 19.69 13.20
C LEU A 221 -7.85 19.59 14.58
N LEU A 222 -7.81 18.41 15.19
CA LEU A 222 -8.37 18.18 16.53
C LEU A 222 -7.71 19.07 17.58
N ARG A 223 -6.41 19.29 17.50
CA ARG A 223 -5.71 20.21 18.40
C ARG A 223 -6.20 21.64 18.28
N VAL A 224 -6.45 22.12 17.06
CA VAL A 224 -6.99 23.48 16.83
C VAL A 224 -8.40 23.60 17.40
N ILE A 225 -9.25 22.62 17.12
CA ILE A 225 -10.62 22.56 17.65
C ILE A 225 -10.61 22.67 19.18
N TYR A 226 -9.74 21.84 19.82
CA TYR A 226 -9.57 21.84 21.26
C TYR A 226 -9.07 23.19 21.82
N LEU A 227 -8.00 23.75 21.26
CA LEU A 227 -7.40 25.01 21.73
C LEU A 227 -8.33 26.21 21.56
N ARG A 228 -9.10 26.21 20.47
CA ARG A 228 -10.08 27.28 20.19
C ARG A 228 -11.42 27.07 20.91
N LYS A 229 -11.59 25.94 21.61
CA LYS A 229 -12.82 25.54 22.31
C LYS A 229 -14.06 25.53 21.40
N TRP A 230 -13.90 25.09 20.17
CA TRP A 230 -14.99 24.95 19.21
C TRP A 230 -15.76 23.65 19.44
N ASN A 231 -17.05 23.68 19.19
CA ASN A 231 -17.91 22.53 19.25
C ASN A 231 -17.74 21.72 17.96
N PHE A 232 -17.18 20.52 18.10
CA PHE A 232 -17.07 19.59 16.98
C PHE A 232 -18.46 19.22 16.45
N ARG A 233 -18.64 19.20 15.13
CA ARG A 233 -19.87 18.99 14.36
C ARG A 233 -20.83 20.19 14.30
N GLU A 234 -20.82 21.08 15.28
CA GLU A 234 -21.67 22.30 15.25
C GLU A 234 -20.90 23.46 14.58
N ASP A 235 -19.73 23.76 15.12
CA ASP A 235 -18.92 24.90 14.66
C ASP A 235 -17.99 24.52 13.50
N ILE A 236 -17.58 23.25 13.40
CA ILE A 236 -16.62 22.75 12.42
C ILE A 236 -16.88 21.26 12.11
N GLY A 237 -16.86 20.92 10.82
CA GLY A 237 -16.93 19.55 10.34
C GLY A 237 -15.54 18.94 10.17
N LEU A 238 -15.44 17.61 10.35
CA LEU A 238 -14.21 16.87 10.17
C LEU A 238 -14.50 15.47 9.66
N PHE A 239 -13.85 15.11 8.55
CA PHE A 239 -13.80 13.77 8.00
C PHE A 239 -12.36 13.25 8.01
N SER A 240 -12.19 11.95 8.14
CA SER A 240 -10.89 11.33 8.04
C SER A 240 -10.94 10.12 7.11
N PHE A 241 -9.84 9.84 6.42
CA PHE A 241 -9.69 8.65 5.60
C PHE A 241 -9.22 7.48 6.47
N ASP A 242 -9.56 6.26 6.08
CA ASP A 242 -9.38 5.00 6.82
C ASP A 242 -10.14 4.95 8.17
N ASP A 243 -10.88 3.90 8.38
CA ASP A 243 -11.52 3.64 9.66
C ASP A 243 -10.55 2.95 10.62
N THR A 244 -10.44 3.50 11.83
CA THR A 244 -9.59 2.94 12.88
C THR A 244 -10.28 3.03 14.23
N PRO A 245 -10.09 2.05 15.15
CA PRO A 245 -10.77 2.04 16.45
C PRO A 245 -10.56 3.32 17.28
N ILE A 246 -9.43 3.99 17.11
CA ILE A 246 -9.18 5.26 17.81
C ILE A 246 -10.12 6.37 17.33
N LYS A 247 -10.47 6.39 16.05
CA LYS A 247 -11.36 7.40 15.47
C LYS A 247 -12.81 7.29 15.93
N GLU A 248 -13.23 6.10 16.33
CA GLU A 248 -14.55 5.89 16.93
C GLU A 248 -14.74 6.63 18.26
N VAL A 249 -13.65 6.81 19.01
CA VAL A 249 -13.69 7.43 20.36
C VAL A 249 -13.17 8.88 20.39
N LEU A 250 -12.35 9.29 19.41
CA LEU A 250 -11.85 10.66 19.33
C LEU A 250 -12.99 11.66 19.13
N ALA A 251 -13.05 12.69 19.97
CA ALA A 251 -14.03 13.77 19.90
C ALA A 251 -15.50 13.27 19.82
N GLY A 252 -15.81 12.13 20.40
CA GLY A 252 -17.14 11.50 20.34
C GLY A 252 -17.44 10.81 19.01
N GLY A 253 -16.43 10.40 18.29
CA GLY A 253 -16.46 9.70 17.01
C GLY A 253 -16.25 10.62 15.82
N ILE A 254 -15.30 10.30 14.96
CA ILE A 254 -15.03 11.04 13.73
C ILE A 254 -15.67 10.29 12.57
N THR A 255 -16.30 11.01 11.65
CA THR A 255 -16.79 10.44 10.40
C THR A 255 -15.60 10.01 9.56
N THR A 256 -15.55 8.74 9.20
CA THR A 256 -14.47 8.17 8.39
C THR A 256 -14.98 7.78 7.01
N ILE A 257 -14.11 7.88 6.02
CA ILE A 257 -14.27 7.31 4.69
C ILE A 257 -13.36 6.07 4.65
N SER A 258 -13.96 4.91 4.50
CA SER A 258 -13.25 3.62 4.49
C SER A 258 -13.77 2.75 3.37
N THR A 259 -12.89 1.98 2.77
CA THR A 259 -13.17 1.03 1.70
C THR A 259 -13.21 -0.40 2.23
#